data_45b61e01377a5fd752122eba8e8a8e7a
#
_entry.id   45b61e01377a5fd752122eba8e8a8e7a
#
_cell.length_a   1.000
_cell.length_b   1.000
_cell.length_c   1.000
_cell.angle_alpha   90.00
_cell.angle_beta   90.00
_cell.angle_gamma   90.00
#
_symmetry.space_group_name_H-M   'P 1'
#
loop_
_entity.id
_entity.type
_entity.pdbx_description
1 polymer ?
#
loop_
_entity_poly.entity_id
_entity_poly.type
_entity_poly.pdbx_seq_one_letter_code
_entity_poly.pdbx_strand_id
1 'polypeptide(L)'
;MEILVGKELEKFVVHKQTLCLHSPYFHNIFQNPRWAKSGKTSTTLEEYEAVAFEIYAHWVYADRVDVSCPRGPDSAEKHHQLLVDLHNMGIFFGDLEFCNVIMYRFIHCLCQPDFMPGPAIVRLVYEQTTPESKLRPALLDLIVPRVQGPLFCKTIHEYPAEFLLEALKRTMMMIRDRVHDRNEPMGKMKKYHH
;
A
#
# COMPACT_ATOMS: atom_id res chain seq x y z
N MET A 1 -4.34 -3.79 -28.38
CA MET A 1 -5.31 -2.91 -27.76
C MET A 1 -4.61 -1.66 -27.29
N GLU A 2 -5.23 -0.50 -27.47
CA GLU A 2 -4.66 0.77 -27.04
C GLU A 2 -5.26 1.18 -25.69
N ILE A 3 -4.40 1.57 -24.74
CA ILE A 3 -4.76 2.12 -23.45
C ILE A 3 -4.21 3.55 -23.41
N LEU A 4 -5.06 4.53 -23.19
CA LEU A 4 -4.67 5.94 -23.06
C LEU A 4 -4.63 6.28 -21.56
N VAL A 5 -3.48 6.70 -21.05
CA VAL A 5 -3.24 6.86 -19.61
C VAL A 5 -2.86 8.30 -19.28
N GLY A 6 -3.35 8.76 -18.16
CA GLY A 6 -3.05 10.09 -17.63
C GLY A 6 -3.74 11.23 -18.36
N LYS A 7 -3.49 12.43 -17.87
CA LYS A 7 -4.05 13.66 -18.43
C LYS A 7 -3.54 13.95 -19.84
N GLU A 8 -2.30 13.52 -20.14
CA GLU A 8 -1.66 13.68 -21.44
C GLU A 8 -2.09 12.59 -22.44
N LEU A 9 -2.92 11.62 -22.00
CA LEU A 9 -3.41 10.49 -22.79
C LEU A 9 -2.27 9.69 -23.45
N GLU A 10 -1.22 9.40 -22.68
CA GLU A 10 -0.09 8.63 -23.16
C GLU A 10 -0.54 7.25 -23.63
N LYS A 11 -0.08 6.84 -24.81
CA LYS A 11 -0.58 5.67 -25.51
C LYS A 11 0.26 4.43 -25.22
N PHE A 12 -0.37 3.41 -24.67
CA PHE A 12 0.19 2.08 -24.47
C PHE A 12 -0.52 1.07 -25.37
N VAL A 13 0.26 0.21 -26.01
CA VAL A 13 -0.25 -0.90 -26.83
C VAL A 13 0.02 -2.22 -26.14
N VAL A 14 -1.02 -2.85 -25.64
CA VAL A 14 -0.93 -4.09 -24.84
C VAL A 14 -1.80 -5.19 -25.46
N HIS A 15 -1.37 -6.45 -25.37
CA HIS A 15 -2.18 -7.58 -25.81
C HIS A 15 -3.40 -7.76 -24.95
N LYS A 16 -4.58 -7.78 -25.57
CA LYS A 16 -5.86 -7.93 -24.86
C LYS A 16 -5.89 -9.18 -23.99
N GLN A 17 -5.41 -10.30 -24.50
CA GLN A 17 -5.42 -11.58 -23.76
C GLN A 17 -4.56 -11.48 -22.49
N THR A 18 -3.37 -10.89 -22.57
CA THR A 18 -2.46 -10.72 -21.44
C THR A 18 -3.10 -9.87 -20.34
N LEU A 19 -3.71 -8.73 -20.69
CA LEU A 19 -4.44 -7.91 -19.74
C LEU A 19 -5.60 -8.67 -19.07
N CYS A 20 -6.37 -9.43 -19.85
CA CYS A 20 -7.52 -10.17 -19.33
C CYS A 20 -7.11 -11.32 -18.39
N LEU A 21 -5.92 -11.88 -18.54
CA LEU A 21 -5.41 -12.94 -17.65
C LEU A 21 -5.10 -12.39 -16.26
N HIS A 22 -4.51 -11.20 -16.19
CA HIS A 22 -4.10 -10.57 -14.93
C HIS A 22 -5.21 -9.73 -14.27
N SER A 23 -6.12 -9.15 -15.07
CA SER A 23 -7.07 -8.16 -14.58
C SER A 23 -8.53 -8.51 -14.86
N PRO A 24 -9.30 -8.83 -13.82
CA PRO A 24 -10.76 -8.93 -13.89
C PRO A 24 -11.43 -7.66 -14.44
N TYR A 25 -10.89 -6.48 -14.15
CA TYR A 25 -11.38 -5.20 -14.66
C TYR A 25 -11.35 -5.19 -16.20
N PHE A 26 -10.19 -5.45 -16.81
CA PHE A 26 -10.06 -5.50 -18.26
C PHE A 26 -10.84 -6.66 -18.88
N HIS A 27 -10.85 -7.81 -18.22
CA HIS A 27 -11.66 -8.94 -18.64
C HIS A 27 -13.13 -8.53 -18.78
N ASN A 28 -13.71 -7.92 -17.74
CA ASN A 28 -15.11 -7.50 -17.70
C ASN A 28 -15.44 -6.44 -18.76
N ILE A 29 -14.55 -5.45 -18.94
CA ILE A 29 -14.75 -4.43 -19.97
C ILE A 29 -14.82 -5.07 -21.35
N PHE A 30 -13.87 -5.93 -21.67
CA PHE A 30 -13.72 -6.49 -23.00
C PHE A 30 -14.71 -7.61 -23.31
N GLN A 31 -15.31 -8.24 -22.30
CA GLN A 31 -16.42 -9.18 -22.45
C GLN A 31 -17.78 -8.49 -22.57
N ASN A 32 -17.87 -7.20 -22.27
CA ASN A 32 -19.12 -6.47 -22.34
C ASN A 32 -19.61 -6.38 -23.80
N PRO A 33 -20.85 -6.86 -24.13
CA PRO A 33 -21.38 -6.79 -25.49
C PRO A 33 -21.50 -5.37 -26.04
N ARG A 34 -21.65 -4.37 -25.15
CA ARG A 34 -21.68 -2.96 -25.56
C ARG A 34 -20.30 -2.51 -26.06
N TRP A 35 -19.23 -3.00 -25.44
CA TRP A 35 -17.87 -2.76 -25.89
C TRP A 35 -17.64 -3.35 -27.30
N ALA A 36 -17.99 -4.60 -27.49
CA ALA A 36 -17.84 -5.28 -28.80
C ALA A 36 -18.62 -4.57 -29.91
N LYS A 37 -19.84 -4.05 -29.62
CA LYS A 37 -20.67 -3.33 -30.58
C LYS A 37 -20.20 -1.89 -30.85
N SER A 38 -19.41 -1.29 -29.93
CA SER A 38 -18.97 0.11 -30.07
C SER A 38 -17.86 0.30 -31.10
N GLY A 39 -17.22 -0.76 -31.58
CA GLY A 39 -16.05 -0.70 -32.45
C GLY A 39 -14.82 -0.03 -31.80
N LYS A 40 -14.85 0.23 -30.50
CA LYS A 40 -13.73 0.86 -29.77
C LYS A 40 -12.53 -0.08 -29.71
N THR A 41 -11.38 0.46 -30.05
CA THR A 41 -10.08 -0.22 -29.97
C THR A 41 -9.22 0.28 -28.82
N SER A 42 -9.69 1.32 -28.11
CA SER A 42 -8.97 1.99 -27.01
C SER A 42 -9.85 2.17 -25.79
N THR A 43 -9.24 2.19 -24.60
CA THR A 43 -9.83 2.60 -23.32
C THR A 43 -8.95 3.65 -22.67
N THR A 44 -9.54 4.48 -21.79
CA THR A 44 -8.85 5.60 -21.15
C THR A 44 -8.81 5.42 -19.64
N LEU A 45 -7.67 5.74 -19.04
CA LEU A 45 -7.37 5.67 -17.61
C LEU A 45 -6.77 7.03 -17.19
N GLU A 46 -7.59 8.08 -17.16
CA GLU A 46 -7.14 9.47 -16.90
C GLU A 46 -6.65 9.69 -15.46
N GLU A 47 -7.14 8.88 -14.51
CA GLU A 47 -6.86 9.02 -13.07
C GLU A 47 -5.49 8.49 -12.66
N TYR A 48 -4.78 7.79 -13.56
CA TYR A 48 -3.50 7.16 -13.27
C TYR A 48 -2.34 7.85 -13.99
N GLU A 49 -1.19 7.87 -13.34
CA GLU A 49 0.05 8.33 -13.97
C GLU A 49 0.58 7.30 -14.99
N ALA A 50 1.09 7.79 -16.11
CA ALA A 50 1.62 6.93 -17.18
C ALA A 50 2.73 6.01 -16.70
N VAL A 51 3.64 6.50 -15.84
CA VAL A 51 4.70 5.71 -15.20
C VAL A 51 4.15 4.53 -14.40
N ALA A 52 3.06 4.73 -13.67
CA ALA A 52 2.45 3.65 -12.90
C ALA A 52 1.86 2.56 -13.82
N PHE A 53 1.22 2.97 -14.91
CA PHE A 53 0.70 2.02 -15.89
C PHE A 53 1.81 1.31 -16.67
N GLU A 54 2.91 1.97 -16.97
CA GLU A 54 4.09 1.36 -17.61
C GLU A 54 4.63 0.21 -16.75
N ILE A 55 4.76 0.40 -15.43
CA ILE A 55 5.17 -0.63 -14.48
C ILE A 55 4.18 -1.79 -14.47
N TYR A 56 2.87 -1.50 -14.48
CA TYR A 56 1.84 -2.53 -14.55
C TYR A 56 1.87 -3.27 -15.90
N ALA A 57 2.03 -2.56 -17.01
CA ALA A 57 2.17 -3.17 -18.33
C ALA A 57 3.39 -4.10 -18.38
N HIS A 58 4.51 -3.70 -17.76
CA HIS A 58 5.68 -4.58 -17.64
C HIS A 58 5.40 -5.81 -16.77
N TRP A 59 4.68 -5.65 -15.67
CA TRP A 59 4.25 -6.74 -14.80
C TRP A 59 3.48 -7.83 -15.56
N VAL A 60 2.46 -7.46 -16.34
CA VAL A 60 1.61 -8.43 -17.06
C VAL A 60 2.34 -9.23 -18.14
N TYR A 61 3.57 -8.85 -18.52
CA TYR A 61 4.41 -9.60 -19.45
C TYR A 61 5.55 -10.37 -18.77
N ALA A 62 6.05 -9.89 -17.66
CA ALA A 62 7.28 -10.37 -17.05
C ALA A 62 7.09 -11.02 -15.67
N ASP A 63 5.89 -10.95 -15.08
CA ASP A 63 5.58 -11.41 -13.73
C ASP A 63 6.53 -10.85 -12.65
N ARG A 64 7.07 -9.66 -12.91
CA ARG A 64 8.00 -8.99 -11.98
C ARG A 64 7.85 -7.48 -12.04
N VAL A 65 8.06 -6.85 -10.89
CA VAL A 65 8.08 -5.40 -10.75
C VAL A 65 9.51 -4.97 -10.49
N ASP A 66 10.04 -4.11 -11.35
CA ASP A 66 11.38 -3.56 -11.20
C ASP A 66 11.30 -2.12 -10.66
N VAL A 67 11.07 -2.02 -9.36
CA VAL A 67 11.02 -0.75 -8.62
C VAL A 67 12.02 -0.83 -7.48
N SER A 68 13.15 -0.16 -7.64
CA SER A 68 14.23 -0.15 -6.65
C SER A 68 13.98 0.87 -5.55
N CYS A 69 14.30 0.52 -4.29
CA CYS A 69 14.23 1.48 -3.19
C CYS A 69 15.23 2.63 -3.41
N PRO A 70 14.78 3.89 -3.35
CA PRO A 70 15.61 5.04 -3.59
C PRO A 70 16.61 5.27 -2.44
N ARG A 71 17.70 5.94 -2.76
CA ARG A 71 18.67 6.40 -1.78
C ARG A 71 18.50 7.91 -1.57
N GLY A 72 18.05 8.30 -0.39
CA GLY A 72 17.87 9.71 0.01
C GLY A 72 16.41 10.12 0.23
N PRO A 73 16.17 11.14 1.09
CA PRO A 73 14.83 11.50 1.56
C PRO A 73 13.89 12.00 0.45
N ASP A 74 14.34 12.87 -0.44
CA ASP A 74 13.51 13.48 -1.49
C ASP A 74 13.04 12.46 -2.53
N SER A 75 13.88 11.47 -2.82
CA SER A 75 13.51 10.38 -3.72
C SER A 75 12.63 9.33 -3.04
N ALA A 76 12.73 9.20 -1.71
CA ALA A 76 11.94 8.26 -0.93
C ALA A 76 10.44 8.64 -0.92
N GLU A 77 10.10 9.91 -0.78
CA GLU A 77 8.71 10.36 -0.75
C GLU A 77 7.99 10.04 -2.07
N LYS A 78 8.59 10.42 -3.20
CA LYS A 78 8.05 10.11 -4.53
C LYS A 78 7.93 8.60 -4.78
N HIS A 79 8.88 7.85 -4.27
CA HIS A 79 8.86 6.39 -4.40
C HIS A 79 7.74 5.75 -3.57
N HIS A 80 7.52 6.22 -2.34
CA HIS A 80 6.41 5.74 -1.52
C HIS A 80 5.07 6.11 -2.14
N GLN A 81 4.95 7.33 -2.69
CA GLN A 81 3.76 7.73 -3.45
C GLN A 81 3.50 6.75 -4.61
N LEU A 82 4.51 6.49 -5.43
CA LEU A 82 4.40 5.55 -6.54
C LEU A 82 3.96 4.15 -6.08
N LEU A 83 4.50 3.63 -4.98
CA LEU A 83 4.10 2.31 -4.47
C LEU A 83 2.64 2.29 -3.98
N VAL A 84 2.15 3.37 -3.36
CA VAL A 84 0.74 3.51 -2.96
C VAL A 84 -0.15 3.57 -4.19
N ASP A 85 0.22 4.34 -5.21
CA ASP A 85 -0.52 4.47 -6.47
C ASP A 85 -0.59 3.12 -7.21
N LEU A 86 0.52 2.40 -7.29
CA LEU A 86 0.58 1.06 -7.88
C LEU A 86 -0.30 0.07 -7.13
N HIS A 87 -0.29 0.10 -5.81
CA HIS A 87 -1.16 -0.75 -5.01
C HIS A 87 -2.65 -0.45 -5.25
N ASN A 88 -3.02 0.83 -5.26
CA ASN A 88 -4.39 1.26 -5.53
C ASN A 88 -4.83 0.89 -6.96
N MET A 89 -3.93 1.04 -7.94
CA MET A 89 -4.16 0.58 -9.31
C MET A 89 -4.40 -0.93 -9.38
N GLY A 90 -3.59 -1.72 -8.68
CA GLY A 90 -3.75 -3.17 -8.60
C GLY A 90 -5.10 -3.58 -8.00
N ILE A 91 -5.54 -2.91 -6.92
CA ILE A 91 -6.87 -3.11 -6.33
C ILE A 91 -7.97 -2.78 -7.35
N PHE A 92 -7.88 -1.66 -8.05
CA PHE A 92 -8.85 -1.25 -9.06
C PHE A 92 -8.92 -2.25 -10.23
N PHE A 93 -7.78 -2.75 -10.69
CA PHE A 93 -7.72 -3.76 -11.75
C PHE A 93 -8.13 -5.16 -11.28
N GLY A 94 -8.18 -5.39 -9.95
CA GLY A 94 -8.48 -6.68 -9.34
C GLY A 94 -7.31 -7.67 -9.42
N ASP A 95 -6.09 -7.19 -9.69
CA ASP A 95 -4.87 -8.01 -9.76
C ASP A 95 -4.24 -8.13 -8.37
N LEU A 96 -4.68 -9.16 -7.63
CA LEU A 96 -4.23 -9.37 -6.25
C LEU A 96 -2.76 -9.83 -6.17
N GLU A 97 -2.25 -10.51 -7.21
CA GLU A 97 -0.85 -10.92 -7.26
C GLU A 97 0.07 -9.70 -7.41
N PHE A 98 -0.28 -8.79 -8.31
CA PHE A 98 0.39 -7.49 -8.41
C PHE A 98 0.35 -6.73 -7.08
N CYS A 99 -0.82 -6.62 -6.44
CA CYS A 99 -0.94 -5.97 -5.13
C CYS A 99 -0.01 -6.59 -4.09
N ASN A 100 0.13 -7.92 -4.05
CA ASN A 100 1.02 -8.61 -3.13
C ASN A 100 2.49 -8.28 -3.39
N VAL A 101 2.90 -8.23 -4.65
CA VAL A 101 4.28 -7.85 -5.03
C VAL A 101 4.56 -6.40 -4.64
N ILE A 102 3.63 -5.47 -4.91
CA ILE A 102 3.77 -4.06 -4.51
C ILE A 102 3.81 -3.93 -2.98
N MET A 103 2.95 -4.65 -2.26
CA MET A 103 2.97 -4.70 -0.79
C MET A 103 4.33 -5.16 -0.26
N TYR A 104 4.89 -6.22 -0.83
CA TYR A 104 6.22 -6.70 -0.45
C TYR A 104 7.29 -5.62 -0.67
N ARG A 105 7.29 -4.94 -1.83
CA ARG A 105 8.21 -3.84 -2.12
C ARG A 105 8.05 -2.69 -1.14
N PHE A 106 6.81 -2.29 -0.83
CA PHE A 106 6.50 -1.26 0.13
C PHE A 106 7.07 -1.59 1.52
N ILE A 107 6.76 -2.78 2.05
CA ILE A 107 7.29 -3.23 3.34
C ILE A 107 8.81 -3.28 3.33
N HIS A 108 9.42 -3.82 2.27
CA HIS A 108 10.86 -3.91 2.13
C HIS A 108 11.54 -2.53 2.19
N CYS A 109 10.99 -1.52 1.52
CA CYS A 109 11.52 -0.16 1.58
C CYS A 109 11.39 0.46 2.97
N LEU A 110 10.30 0.18 3.70
CA LEU A 110 10.09 0.66 5.07
C LEU A 110 10.91 -0.09 6.13
N CYS A 111 11.41 -1.27 5.80
CA CYS A 111 12.23 -2.10 6.71
C CYS A 111 13.72 -1.84 6.59
N GLN A 112 14.17 -0.85 5.81
CA GLN A 112 15.60 -0.54 5.72
C GLN A 112 16.16 -0.16 7.10
N PRO A 113 17.42 -0.56 7.45
CA PRO A 113 17.96 -0.44 8.80
C PRO A 113 17.90 0.97 9.40
N ASP A 114 18.14 1.99 8.58
CA ASP A 114 18.21 3.39 9.02
C ASP A 114 16.93 4.17 8.69
N PHE A 115 15.86 3.47 8.28
CA PHE A 115 14.60 4.10 7.92
C PHE A 115 13.52 3.84 8.96
N MET A 116 12.96 4.92 9.51
CA MET A 116 11.77 4.87 10.36
C MET A 116 10.62 5.60 9.65
N PRO A 117 9.52 4.91 9.35
CA PRO A 117 8.36 5.56 8.75
C PRO A 117 7.84 6.69 9.65
N GLY A 118 7.85 7.91 9.13
CA GLY A 118 7.38 9.09 9.83
C GLY A 118 5.93 9.45 9.52
N PRO A 119 5.43 10.60 10.06
CA PRO A 119 4.06 11.05 9.84
C PRO A 119 3.68 11.23 8.37
N ALA A 120 4.63 11.64 7.52
CA ALA A 120 4.39 11.90 6.09
C ALA A 120 3.88 10.66 5.35
N ILE A 121 4.55 9.50 5.53
CA ILE A 121 4.12 8.28 4.87
C ILE A 121 2.83 7.72 5.47
N VAL A 122 2.60 7.93 6.76
CA VAL A 122 1.34 7.53 7.39
C VAL A 122 0.19 8.35 6.84
N ARG A 123 0.35 9.67 6.73
CA ARG A 123 -0.65 10.54 6.08
C ARG A 123 -0.92 10.12 4.65
N LEU A 124 0.12 9.91 3.87
CA LEU A 124 0.01 9.45 2.49
C LEU A 124 -0.89 8.21 2.37
N VAL A 125 -0.61 7.17 3.16
CA VAL A 125 -1.39 5.93 3.11
C VAL A 125 -2.82 6.14 3.60
N TYR A 126 -3.03 6.88 4.70
CA TYR A 126 -4.37 7.08 5.26
C TYR A 126 -5.26 8.00 4.42
N GLU A 127 -4.69 8.96 3.70
CA GLU A 127 -5.41 9.87 2.81
C GLU A 127 -5.74 9.22 1.46
N GLN A 128 -4.87 8.35 0.96
CA GLN A 128 -5.02 7.79 -0.38
C GLN A 128 -5.57 6.36 -0.42
N THR A 129 -5.83 5.76 0.73
CA THR A 129 -6.37 4.39 0.77
C THR A 129 -7.65 4.31 1.60
N THR A 130 -8.48 3.32 1.27
CA THR A 130 -9.68 3.02 2.06
C THR A 130 -9.33 2.31 3.38
N PRO A 131 -10.23 2.31 4.38
CA PRO A 131 -10.02 1.59 5.65
C PRO A 131 -9.73 0.09 5.50
N GLU A 132 -10.20 -0.51 4.41
CA GLU A 132 -10.00 -1.94 4.10
C GLU A 132 -8.63 -2.25 3.48
N SER A 133 -7.86 -1.20 3.13
CA SER A 133 -6.54 -1.36 2.51
C SER A 133 -5.57 -2.09 3.42
N LYS A 134 -4.89 -3.09 2.87
CA LYS A 134 -3.85 -3.85 3.58
C LYS A 134 -2.58 -3.04 3.89
N LEU A 135 -2.39 -1.89 3.25
CA LEU A 135 -1.29 -0.98 3.55
C LEU A 135 -1.38 -0.40 4.97
N ARG A 136 -2.61 -0.11 5.47
CA ARG A 136 -2.81 0.44 6.82
C ARG A 136 -2.34 -0.50 7.93
N PRO A 137 -2.82 -1.76 8.01
CA PRO A 137 -2.33 -2.69 9.02
C PRO A 137 -0.84 -3.01 8.86
N ALA A 138 -0.28 -3.04 7.64
CA ALA A 138 1.14 -3.22 7.43
C ALA A 138 1.97 -2.08 8.07
N LEU A 139 1.55 -0.83 7.91
CA LEU A 139 2.18 0.32 8.57
C LEU A 139 2.11 0.22 10.10
N LEU A 140 0.94 -0.16 10.65
CA LEU A 140 0.78 -0.34 12.10
C LEU A 140 1.74 -1.40 12.64
N ASP A 141 1.86 -2.54 11.96
CA ASP A 141 2.74 -3.62 12.36
C ASP A 141 4.23 -3.25 12.28
N LEU A 142 4.58 -2.34 11.38
CA LEU A 142 5.95 -1.82 11.27
C LEU A 142 6.27 -0.71 12.27
N ILE A 143 5.34 0.21 12.49
CA ILE A 143 5.59 1.42 13.30
C ILE A 143 5.42 1.10 14.79
N VAL A 144 4.31 0.51 15.21
CA VAL A 144 3.95 0.35 16.63
C VAL A 144 5.05 -0.34 17.46
N PRO A 145 5.69 -1.44 17.01
CA PRO A 145 6.75 -2.07 17.77
C PRO A 145 8.05 -1.27 17.84
N ARG A 146 8.26 -0.33 16.90
CA ARG A 146 9.51 0.45 16.76
C ARG A 146 9.43 1.84 17.36
N VAL A 147 8.24 2.28 17.77
CA VAL A 147 8.03 3.62 18.31
C VAL A 147 8.88 3.84 19.57
N GLN A 148 9.74 4.84 19.49
CA GLN A 148 10.47 5.37 20.65
C GLN A 148 9.63 6.47 21.27
N GLY A 149 9.12 6.24 22.49
CA GLY A 149 8.16 7.10 23.16
C GLY A 149 8.49 8.61 23.14
N PRO A 150 9.72 9.06 23.49
CA PRO A 150 10.02 10.49 23.53
C PRO A 150 9.95 11.18 22.15
N LEU A 151 10.39 10.49 21.08
CA LEU A 151 10.35 11.05 19.73
C LEU A 151 8.91 11.09 19.20
N PHE A 152 8.18 10.01 19.39
CA PHE A 152 6.78 9.92 18.98
C PHE A 152 5.89 10.96 19.66
N CYS A 153 6.10 11.21 20.97
CA CYS A 153 5.35 12.24 21.68
C CYS A 153 5.55 13.65 21.11
N LYS A 154 6.72 13.94 20.52
CA LYS A 154 6.97 15.25 19.90
C LYS A 154 6.23 15.45 18.59
N THR A 155 6.04 14.37 17.83
CA THR A 155 5.44 14.41 16.48
C THR A 155 4.01 13.84 16.43
N ILE A 156 3.44 13.45 17.58
CA ILE A 156 2.13 12.79 17.64
C ILE A 156 1.02 13.59 16.94
N HIS A 157 1.08 14.91 17.02
CA HIS A 157 0.10 15.82 16.40
C HIS A 157 0.17 15.85 14.87
N GLU A 158 1.23 15.30 14.29
CA GLU A 158 1.43 15.22 12.85
C GLU A 158 0.79 13.97 12.23
N TYR A 159 0.42 12.99 13.06
CA TYR A 159 -0.21 11.75 12.60
C TYR A 159 -1.73 11.90 12.44
N PRO A 160 -2.34 11.23 11.45
CA PRO A 160 -3.79 11.18 11.33
C PRO A 160 -4.44 10.60 12.60
N ALA A 161 -5.56 11.20 13.03
CA ALA A 161 -6.28 10.72 14.22
C ALA A 161 -6.74 9.26 14.10
N GLU A 162 -7.11 8.83 12.89
CA GLU A 162 -7.50 7.47 12.57
C GLU A 162 -6.34 6.49 12.83
N PHE A 163 -5.13 6.82 12.36
CA PHE A 163 -3.93 6.03 12.64
C PHE A 163 -3.65 5.92 14.13
N LEU A 164 -3.76 7.03 14.88
CA LEU A 164 -3.50 7.03 16.33
C LEU A 164 -4.47 6.13 17.07
N LEU A 165 -5.76 6.13 16.67
CA LEU A 165 -6.76 5.25 17.24
C LEU A 165 -6.47 3.77 16.96
N GLU A 166 -6.08 3.44 15.73
CA GLU A 166 -5.73 2.08 15.35
C GLU A 166 -4.43 1.61 16.02
N ALA A 167 -3.43 2.49 16.13
CA ALA A 167 -2.18 2.23 16.85
C ALA A 167 -2.41 1.96 18.34
N LEU A 168 -3.32 2.73 18.97
CA LEU A 168 -3.72 2.48 20.36
C LEU A 168 -4.38 1.09 20.52
N LYS A 169 -5.34 0.76 19.64
CA LYS A 169 -5.99 -0.57 19.66
C LYS A 169 -4.94 -1.69 19.49
N ARG A 170 -4.01 -1.52 18.55
CA ARG A 170 -2.93 -2.50 18.29
C ARG A 170 -2.03 -2.67 19.51
N THR A 171 -1.63 -1.57 20.15
CA THR A 171 -0.81 -1.58 21.37
C THR A 171 -1.52 -2.31 22.51
N MET A 172 -2.80 -2.05 22.71
CA MET A 172 -3.59 -2.74 23.74
C MET A 172 -3.68 -4.24 23.52
N MET A 173 -3.84 -4.70 22.27
CA MET A 173 -3.81 -6.12 21.93
C MET A 173 -2.43 -6.73 22.23
N MET A 174 -1.34 -6.07 21.84
CA MET A 174 0.03 -6.55 22.12
C MET A 174 0.32 -6.65 23.63
N ILE A 175 -0.16 -5.70 24.44
CA ILE A 175 -0.01 -5.74 25.90
C ILE A 175 -0.78 -6.93 26.46
N ARG A 176 -2.03 -7.13 26.02
CA ARG A 176 -2.86 -8.25 26.46
C ARG A 176 -2.17 -9.60 26.16
N ASP A 177 -1.66 -9.79 24.95
CA ASP A 177 -1.02 -11.03 24.53
C ASP A 177 0.26 -11.28 25.34
N ARG A 178 1.08 -10.25 25.61
CA ARG A 178 2.26 -10.37 26.50
C ARG A 178 1.91 -10.69 27.95
N VAL A 179 0.74 -10.24 28.45
CA VAL A 179 0.28 -10.58 29.79
C VAL A 179 -0.21 -12.03 29.86
N HIS A 180 -0.85 -12.52 28.80
CA HIS A 180 -1.26 -13.93 28.71
C HIS A 180 -0.09 -14.90 28.58
N ASP A 181 0.95 -14.54 27.83
CA ASP A 181 2.18 -15.36 27.68
C ASP A 181 3.00 -15.43 28.98
N ARG A 182 2.88 -14.39 29.81
CA ARG A 182 3.49 -14.38 31.13
C ARG A 182 2.50 -14.92 32.17
N ASN A 183 2.12 -16.18 32.12
CA ASN A 183 1.38 -16.86 33.19
C ASN A 183 2.09 -16.71 34.57
N GLU A 184 2.28 -15.49 35.02
CA GLU A 184 2.69 -15.16 36.40
C GLU A 184 1.44 -14.85 37.21
N PRO A 185 1.02 -15.76 38.09
CA PRO A 185 -0.04 -15.48 39.04
C PRO A 185 0.37 -14.32 39.95
N MET A 186 -0.58 -13.46 40.27
CA MET A 186 -0.72 -12.47 41.34
C MET A 186 0.42 -12.24 42.38
N GLY A 187 1.63 -12.79 42.19
CA GLY A 187 2.75 -12.66 43.12
C GLY A 187 3.31 -11.23 43.30
N LYS A 188 3.05 -10.34 42.32
CA LYS A 188 3.60 -8.97 42.40
C LYS A 188 2.71 -7.93 43.07
N MET A 189 1.46 -8.25 43.42
CA MET A 189 0.61 -7.31 44.17
C MET A 189 1.08 -7.09 45.61
N LYS A 190 1.86 -7.99 46.21
CA LYS A 190 2.44 -7.81 47.54
C LYS A 190 3.37 -6.60 47.68
N LYS A 191 3.79 -6.00 46.61
CA LYS A 191 4.70 -4.85 46.61
C LYS A 191 4.04 -3.51 46.94
N TYR A 192 2.72 -3.46 46.97
CA TYR A 192 1.92 -2.26 47.20
C TYR A 192 1.05 -2.31 48.48
N HIS A 193 1.19 -3.37 49.30
CA HIS A 193 0.61 -3.41 50.61
C HIS A 193 1.62 -2.89 51.64
N HIS A 194 1.30 -1.75 52.24
CA HIS A 194 1.92 -1.23 53.47
C HIS A 194 1.42 -2.03 54.68
#